data_91a5cff195316e2911ec5f049a2fce1c
#
_entry.id   91a5cff195316e2911ec5f049a2fce1c
#
_cell.length_a   1.000
_cell.length_b   1.000
_cell.length_c   1.000
_cell.angle_alpha   90.00
_cell.angle_beta   90.00
_cell.angle_gamma   90.00
#
_symmetry.space_group_name_H-M   'P 1'
#
loop_
_entity.id
_entity.type
_entity.pdbx_description
1 polymer ?
#
loop_
_entity_poly.entity_id
_entity_poly.type
_entity_poly.pdbx_seq_one_letter_code
_entity_poly.pdbx_strand_id
1 'polypeptide(L)'
;VQMDYRTDERASFYVIQRVFYDAHMDDNLEGHVDIHAHHCDSAFIFWGNKIDGTGLVCEVEIEGESQIIESPASVFIPAGFKHRYKYLSGIGTYTNIVLAPNYNSSLLEDNLSKMRV
;
A
#
# COMPACT_ATOMS: atom_id res chain seq x y z
N VAL A 1 10.41 0.06 4.26
CA VAL A 1 10.75 -0.42 2.91
C VAL A 1 11.56 -1.69 3.02
N GLN A 2 11.07 -2.75 2.37
CA GLN A 2 11.76 -4.04 2.35
C GLN A 2 12.79 -4.11 1.24
N MET A 3 12.52 -3.43 0.14
CA MET A 3 13.39 -3.45 -1.03
C MET A 3 13.20 -2.17 -1.81
N ASP A 4 14.29 -1.56 -2.24
CA ASP A 4 14.29 -0.51 -3.25
C ASP A 4 15.72 -0.40 -3.82
N TYR A 5 15.97 0.66 -4.57
CA TYR A 5 17.29 0.85 -5.20
C TYR A 5 18.44 0.95 -4.19
N ARG A 6 18.15 1.29 -2.92
CA ARG A 6 19.17 1.36 -1.87
C ARG A 6 19.60 -0.01 -1.38
N THR A 7 18.74 -1.01 -1.54
CA THR A 7 19.09 -2.40 -1.24
C THR A 7 20.01 -2.95 -2.33
N ASP A 8 19.67 -2.66 -3.59
CA ASP A 8 20.46 -3.02 -4.75
C ASP A 8 20.14 -2.02 -5.85
N GLU A 9 21.16 -1.34 -6.38
CA GLU A 9 20.94 -0.27 -7.36
C GLU A 9 20.29 -0.74 -8.66
N ARG A 10 20.26 -2.04 -8.91
CA ARG A 10 19.59 -2.62 -10.08
C ARG A 10 18.09 -2.78 -9.89
N ALA A 11 17.60 -2.58 -8.66
CA ALA A 11 16.18 -2.76 -8.37
C ALA A 11 15.35 -1.70 -9.08
N SER A 12 14.40 -2.16 -9.87
CA SER A 12 13.45 -1.31 -10.59
C SER A 12 12.06 -1.34 -9.97
N PHE A 13 11.96 -1.87 -8.77
CA PHE A 13 10.72 -1.91 -7.99
C PHE A 13 11.04 -1.64 -6.53
N TYR A 14 10.03 -1.29 -5.74
CA TYR A 14 10.21 -1.26 -4.30
C TYR A 14 9.06 -1.98 -3.60
N VAL A 15 9.33 -2.43 -2.39
CA VAL A 15 8.39 -3.19 -1.57
C VAL A 15 8.33 -2.55 -0.19
N ILE A 16 7.11 -2.22 0.24
CA ILE A 16 6.84 -1.74 1.60
C ILE A 16 6.03 -2.82 2.29
N GLN A 17 6.40 -3.12 3.54
CA GLN A 17 5.64 -4.06 4.35
C GLN A 17 5.32 -3.41 5.69
N ARG A 18 4.08 -3.59 6.14
CA ARG A 18 3.63 -3.13 7.44
C ARG A 18 2.96 -4.27 8.16
N VAL A 19 3.04 -4.25 9.49
CA VAL A 19 2.39 -5.23 10.34
C VAL A 19 1.29 -4.54 11.12
N PHE A 20 0.10 -5.10 11.07
CA PHE A 20 -1.05 -4.63 11.85
C PHE A 20 -1.34 -5.64 12.94
N TYR A 21 -1.31 -5.21 14.19
CA TYR A 21 -1.49 -6.11 15.33
C TYR A 21 -2.35 -5.53 16.46
N ASP A 22 -2.83 -4.29 16.30
CA ASP A 22 -3.57 -3.63 17.36
C ASP A 22 -4.63 -2.71 16.75
N ALA A 23 -5.85 -2.78 17.27
CA ALA A 23 -6.95 -1.95 16.81
C ALA A 23 -6.67 -0.44 16.96
N HIS A 24 -5.74 -0.06 17.83
CA HIS A 24 -5.36 1.34 18.02
C HIS A 24 -4.44 1.88 16.93
N MET A 25 -3.96 1.03 16.03
CA MET A 25 -3.08 1.49 14.95
C MET A 25 -3.77 2.44 13.99
N ASP A 26 -5.09 2.38 13.90
CA ASP A 26 -5.84 3.29 13.02
C ASP A 26 -5.94 4.71 13.59
N ASP A 27 -5.57 4.92 14.84
CA ASP A 27 -5.55 6.25 15.46
C ASP A 27 -4.32 7.05 15.04
N ASN A 28 -3.40 6.45 14.31
CA ASN A 28 -2.18 7.11 13.85
C ASN A 28 -2.01 6.90 12.34
N LEU A 29 -0.99 7.52 11.79
CA LEU A 29 -0.77 7.53 10.34
C LEU A 29 -0.32 6.18 9.77
N GLU A 30 0.00 5.20 10.61
CA GLU A 30 0.45 3.90 10.14
C GLU A 30 -0.71 3.00 9.72
N GLY A 31 -1.92 3.25 10.21
CA GLY A 31 -3.10 2.46 9.92
C GLY A 31 -3.73 2.76 8.58
N HIS A 32 -3.29 3.81 7.92
CA HIS A 32 -3.84 4.19 6.62
C HIS A 32 -2.81 5.01 5.84
N VAL A 33 -3.11 5.24 4.58
CA VAL A 33 -2.30 6.10 3.71
C VAL A 33 -3.22 7.12 3.04
N ASP A 34 -2.74 8.33 2.85
CA ASP A 34 -3.48 9.36 2.14
C ASP A 34 -3.64 8.97 0.67
N ILE A 35 -4.73 9.46 0.07
CA ILE A 35 -5.00 9.15 -1.32
C ILE A 35 -3.89 9.72 -2.22
N HIS A 36 -3.40 8.90 -3.13
CA HIS A 36 -2.36 9.29 -4.07
C HIS A 36 -2.38 8.36 -5.28
N ALA A 37 -1.57 8.69 -6.27
CA ALA A 37 -1.44 7.88 -7.47
C ALA A 37 0.04 7.73 -7.84
N HIS A 38 0.34 6.62 -8.51
CA HIS A 38 1.67 6.35 -9.06
C HIS A 38 1.61 6.37 -10.58
N HIS A 39 2.75 6.64 -11.22
CA HIS A 39 2.84 6.57 -12.67
C HIS A 39 3.11 5.16 -13.17
N CYS A 40 3.12 4.19 -12.29
CA CYS A 40 3.40 2.79 -12.59
C CYS A 40 2.38 1.90 -11.89
N ASP A 41 2.32 0.65 -12.31
CA ASP A 41 1.46 -0.34 -11.68
C ASP A 41 1.95 -0.68 -10.28
N SER A 42 1.02 -1.06 -9.42
CA SER A 42 1.35 -1.52 -8.07
C SER A 42 0.33 -2.57 -7.61
N ALA A 43 0.65 -3.23 -6.52
CA ALA A 43 -0.23 -4.23 -5.93
C ALA A 43 -0.18 -4.16 -4.42
N PHE A 44 -1.36 -4.27 -3.80
CA PHE A 44 -1.48 -4.48 -2.35
C PHE A 44 -1.71 -5.96 -2.09
N ILE A 45 -1.00 -6.51 -1.12
CA ILE A 45 -1.17 -7.91 -0.70
C ILE A 45 -1.44 -7.90 0.80
N PHE A 46 -2.59 -8.47 1.18
CA PHE A 46 -3.02 -8.56 2.57
C PHE A 46 -2.98 -10.01 3.02
N TRP A 47 -2.31 -10.27 4.12
CA TRP A 47 -2.16 -11.61 4.68
C TRP A 47 -2.38 -11.56 6.18
N GLY A 48 -3.38 -12.30 6.67
CA GLY A 48 -3.70 -12.35 8.08
C GLY A 48 -2.76 -13.30 8.86
N ASN A 49 -2.94 -13.31 10.17
CA ASN A 49 -2.05 -14.08 11.06
C ASN A 49 -2.37 -15.56 11.15
N LYS A 50 -3.45 -16.02 10.52
CA LYS A 50 -3.77 -17.43 10.51
C LYS A 50 -3.04 -18.12 9.38
N ILE A 51 -2.88 -19.44 9.51
CA ILE A 51 -2.07 -20.21 8.55
C ILE A 51 -2.63 -20.13 7.12
N ASP A 52 -3.94 -19.97 6.99
CA ASP A 52 -4.60 -19.82 5.69
C ASP A 52 -4.62 -18.36 5.19
N GLY A 53 -4.01 -17.45 5.94
CA GLY A 53 -3.95 -16.04 5.57
C GLY A 53 -5.14 -15.21 6.01
N THR A 54 -6.13 -15.79 6.69
CA THR A 54 -7.27 -15.03 7.20
C THR A 54 -6.90 -14.26 8.47
N GLY A 55 -7.77 -13.33 8.89
CA GLY A 55 -7.62 -12.64 10.16
C GLY A 55 -7.32 -11.16 10.08
N LEU A 56 -7.27 -10.56 8.88
CA LEU A 56 -7.03 -9.14 8.69
C LEU A 56 -8.13 -8.56 7.81
N VAL A 57 -8.66 -7.40 8.19
CA VAL A 57 -9.69 -6.70 7.41
C VAL A 57 -9.22 -5.27 7.18
N CYS A 58 -9.25 -4.85 5.93
CA CYS A 58 -8.88 -3.50 5.52
C CYS A 58 -9.92 -2.95 4.55
N GLU A 59 -9.89 -1.65 4.34
CA GLU A 59 -10.67 -0.99 3.31
C GLU A 59 -9.71 -0.47 2.25
N VAL A 60 -10.05 -0.68 0.99
CA VAL A 60 -9.26 -0.16 -0.14
C VAL A 60 -10.16 0.72 -0.98
N GLU A 61 -9.68 1.92 -1.27
CA GLU A 61 -10.38 2.85 -2.16
C GLU A 61 -9.54 3.04 -3.42
N ILE A 62 -10.19 2.86 -4.58
CA ILE A 62 -9.56 3.08 -5.89
C ILE A 62 -10.51 3.94 -6.71
N GLU A 63 -10.04 5.10 -7.16
CA GLU A 63 -10.81 6.04 -7.99
C GLU A 63 -12.17 6.37 -7.38
N GLY A 64 -12.19 6.58 -6.07
CA GLY A 64 -13.39 6.98 -5.35
C GLY A 64 -14.31 5.84 -4.95
N GLU A 65 -14.00 4.60 -5.33
CA GLU A 65 -14.80 3.43 -4.95
C GLU A 65 -14.11 2.67 -3.84
N SER A 66 -14.81 2.48 -2.73
CA SER A 66 -14.30 1.77 -1.56
C SER A 66 -14.82 0.36 -1.49
N GLN A 67 -13.97 -0.55 -1.03
CA GLN A 67 -14.32 -1.95 -0.87
C GLN A 67 -13.68 -2.50 0.39
N ILE A 68 -14.43 -3.29 1.14
CA ILE A 68 -13.90 -4.00 2.31
C ILE A 68 -13.21 -5.26 1.82
N ILE A 69 -11.96 -5.42 2.23
CA ILE A 69 -11.11 -6.54 1.81
C ILE A 69 -10.78 -7.40 3.02
N GLU A 70 -11.10 -8.68 2.93
CA GLU A 70 -10.73 -9.67 3.95
C GLU A 70 -9.55 -10.49 3.44
N SER A 71 -8.51 -10.61 4.27
CA SER A 71 -7.34 -11.40 3.89
C SER A 71 -7.65 -12.92 3.85
N PRO A 72 -6.96 -13.72 3.04
CA PRO A 72 -5.92 -13.30 2.11
C PRO A 72 -6.51 -12.62 0.88
N ALA A 73 -5.85 -11.55 0.43
CA ALA A 73 -6.34 -10.82 -0.74
C ALA A 73 -5.19 -10.10 -1.43
N SER A 74 -5.35 -9.88 -2.72
CA SER A 74 -4.45 -9.01 -3.46
C SER A 74 -5.29 -8.05 -4.30
N VAL A 75 -4.78 -6.83 -4.46
CA VAL A 75 -5.45 -5.77 -5.22
C VAL A 75 -4.47 -5.18 -6.20
N PHE A 76 -4.80 -5.26 -7.48
CA PHE A 76 -3.99 -4.65 -8.53
C PHE A 76 -4.42 -3.19 -8.71
N ILE A 77 -3.44 -2.30 -8.77
CA ILE A 77 -3.68 -0.87 -8.94
C ILE A 77 -2.99 -0.41 -10.21
N PRO A 78 -3.76 -0.13 -11.27
CA PRO A 78 -3.17 0.34 -12.52
C PRO A 78 -2.47 1.69 -12.35
N ALA A 79 -1.48 1.94 -13.19
CA ALA A 79 -0.80 3.22 -13.25
C ALA A 79 -1.81 4.35 -13.41
N GLY A 80 -1.64 5.42 -12.64
CA GLY A 80 -2.48 6.59 -12.71
C GLY A 80 -3.74 6.57 -11.86
N PHE A 81 -4.11 5.43 -11.30
CA PHE A 81 -5.31 5.34 -10.49
C PHE A 81 -5.04 5.85 -9.08
N LYS A 82 -5.89 6.75 -8.61
CA LYS A 82 -5.83 7.25 -7.24
C LYS A 82 -6.30 6.18 -6.30
N HIS A 83 -5.57 5.97 -5.21
CA HIS A 83 -5.85 4.87 -4.30
C HIS A 83 -5.39 5.18 -2.89
N ARG A 84 -5.95 4.44 -1.96
CA ARG A 84 -5.51 4.41 -0.56
C ARG A 84 -6.04 3.15 0.10
N TYR A 85 -5.49 2.84 1.27
CA TYR A 85 -6.01 1.77 2.12
C TYR A 85 -6.17 2.27 3.54
N LYS A 86 -6.99 1.56 4.30
CA LYS A 86 -7.18 1.82 5.73
C LYS A 86 -7.32 0.50 6.48
N TYR A 87 -6.59 0.39 7.58
CA TYR A 87 -6.72 -0.74 8.49
C TYR A 87 -8.07 -0.67 9.22
N LEU A 88 -8.78 -1.79 9.31
CA LEU A 88 -10.06 -1.86 10.03
C LEU A 88 -9.97 -2.75 11.25
N SER A 89 -9.48 -3.98 11.11
CA SER A 89 -9.42 -4.90 12.25
C SER A 89 -8.51 -6.08 11.96
N GLY A 90 -8.16 -6.80 13.03
CA GLY A 90 -7.45 -8.06 12.93
C GLY A 90 -5.95 -7.90 13.06
N ILE A 91 -5.26 -8.99 12.73
CA ILE A 91 -3.80 -9.08 12.83
C ILE A 91 -3.27 -9.64 11.52
N GLY A 92 -2.25 -9.01 10.97
CA GLY A 92 -1.65 -9.49 9.74
C GLY A 92 -0.68 -8.51 9.14
N THR A 93 -0.34 -8.72 7.88
CA THR A 93 0.61 -7.89 7.17
C THR A 93 0.00 -7.33 5.90
N TYR A 94 0.48 -6.16 5.53
CA TYR A 94 0.19 -5.49 4.28
C TYR A 94 1.51 -5.34 3.53
N THR A 95 1.53 -5.75 2.27
CA THR A 95 2.69 -5.61 1.41
C THR A 95 2.30 -4.81 0.19
N ASN A 96 3.04 -3.76 -0.11
CA ASN A 96 2.85 -2.94 -1.30
C ASN A 96 4.04 -3.12 -2.23
N ILE A 97 3.79 -3.58 -3.43
CA ILE A 97 4.82 -3.76 -4.46
C ILE A 97 4.56 -2.71 -5.54
N VAL A 98 5.55 -1.86 -5.80
CA VAL A 98 5.43 -0.75 -6.75
C VAL A 98 6.55 -0.84 -7.77
N LEU A 99 6.20 -0.75 -9.04
CA LEU A 99 7.15 -0.92 -10.14
C LEU A 99 7.91 0.38 -10.45
N ALA A 100 8.61 0.88 -9.44
CA ALA A 100 9.47 2.06 -9.55
C ALA A 100 10.64 1.88 -8.58
N PRO A 101 11.80 2.51 -8.84
CA PRO A 101 12.98 2.31 -7.99
C PRO A 101 12.84 2.84 -6.57
N ASN A 102 11.98 3.83 -6.35
CA ASN A 102 11.74 4.40 -5.03
C ASN A 102 10.39 5.13 -5.00
N TYR A 103 9.96 5.49 -3.79
CA TYR A 103 8.66 6.10 -3.60
C TYR A 103 8.49 7.41 -4.39
N ASN A 104 9.49 8.30 -4.31
CA ASN A 104 9.37 9.62 -4.93
C ASN A 104 9.24 9.53 -6.44
N SER A 105 9.98 8.61 -7.07
CA SER A 105 9.92 8.45 -8.52
C SER A 105 8.63 7.78 -8.99
N SER A 106 7.87 7.16 -8.08
CA SER A 106 6.62 6.48 -8.43
C SER A 106 5.43 7.43 -8.51
N LEU A 107 5.51 8.59 -7.86
CA LEU A 107 4.37 9.51 -7.76
C LEU A 107 4.10 10.22 -9.08
N LEU A 108 2.82 10.48 -9.35
CA LEU A 108 2.43 11.26 -10.51
C LEU A 108 2.88 12.71 -10.37
N GLU A 109 3.08 13.36 -11.51
CA GLU A 109 3.60 14.71 -11.56
C GLU A 109 2.74 15.72 -10.80
N ASP A 110 1.41 15.59 -10.86
CA ASP A 110 0.54 16.49 -10.13
C ASP A 110 0.71 16.37 -8.62
N ASN A 111 0.99 15.16 -8.12
CA ASN A 111 1.34 14.98 -6.71
C ASN A 111 2.68 15.64 -6.40
N LEU A 112 3.64 15.51 -7.28
CA LEU A 112 4.94 16.14 -7.12
C LEU A 112 4.85 17.65 -7.14
N SER A 113 3.99 18.20 -8.00
CA SER A 113 3.77 19.64 -8.08
C SER A 113 3.27 20.21 -6.77
N LYS A 114 2.37 19.49 -6.10
CA LYS A 114 1.87 19.89 -4.79
C LYS A 114 2.98 19.87 -3.75
N MET A 115 3.91 18.95 -3.85
CA MET A 115 5.01 18.83 -2.92
C MET A 115 6.06 19.92 -3.09
N ARG A 116 6.14 20.52 -4.27
CA ARG A 116 7.12 21.58 -4.57
C ARG A 116 6.69 22.95 -4.06
N VAL A 117 5.44 23.10 -3.79
CA VAL A 117 4.87 24.35 -3.30
C VAL A 117 4.85 24.37 -1.78
#